data_db239a2a0252ac5cf4e19c7eeb585f95
#
_entry.id   db239a2a0252ac5cf4e19c7eeb585f95
#
_cell.length_a   1.000
_cell.length_b   1.000
_cell.length_c   1.000
_cell.angle_alpha   90.00
_cell.angle_beta   90.00
_cell.angle_gamma   90.00
#
_symmetry.space_group_name_H-M   'P 1'
#
loop_
_entity.id
_entity.type
_entity.pdbx_description
1 polymer ?
#
loop_
_entity_poly.entity_id
_entity_poly.type
_entity_poly.pdbx_seq_one_letter_code
_entity_poly.pdbx_strand_id
1 'polypeptide(L)'
;MAAENSFDVVSKIDMAEVTNAVTQTLKEISQRFDFKGSKSAITQEKDALIIVSDDDYKLKSVIDILQGKLVKRGVPTKNLSYGKVEPALGGTVRQKVTIQQGIPTEKAKEVVKAIKDAKMKVQASIQADQVRVSGKNRDDLQAVIALLKGKDFGIELQFTNYRSTYSAGFPTRHFVLPFSLLTDE
;
A
#
# COMPACT_ATOMS: atom_id res chain seq x y z
N MET A 1 16.88 -2.08 32.36
CA MET A 1 15.73 -1.78 31.44
C MET A 1 15.28 -3.10 30.85
N ALA A 2 13.99 -3.43 30.99
CA ALA A 2 13.48 -4.71 30.47
C ALA A 2 13.55 -4.67 28.93
N ALA A 3 14.05 -5.75 28.37
CA ALA A 3 14.14 -5.96 26.94
C ALA A 3 12.73 -5.87 26.32
N GLU A 4 12.51 -4.96 25.40
CA GLU A 4 11.23 -4.71 24.75
C GLU A 4 11.32 -5.10 23.28
N ASN A 5 10.41 -6.00 22.87
CA ASN A 5 10.27 -6.34 21.46
C ASN A 5 9.40 -5.29 20.77
N SER A 6 9.68 -4.98 19.52
CA SER A 6 8.88 -4.01 18.78
C SER A 6 8.85 -4.31 17.29
N PHE A 7 7.84 -3.79 16.60
CA PHE A 7 7.76 -3.70 15.15
C PHE A 7 7.05 -2.43 14.72
N ASP A 8 7.22 -2.08 13.47
CA ASP A 8 6.56 -0.93 12.86
C ASP A 8 5.50 -1.40 11.86
N VAL A 9 4.30 -0.82 11.98
CA VAL A 9 3.23 -0.94 11.00
C VAL A 9 3.38 0.22 10.03
N VAL A 10 3.55 -0.09 8.76
CA VAL A 10 3.74 0.89 7.69
C VAL A 10 2.79 0.62 6.53
N SER A 11 2.62 1.60 5.65
CA SER A 11 1.91 1.46 4.38
C SER A 11 2.74 2.12 3.28
N LYS A 12 3.57 1.33 2.62
CA LYS A 12 4.51 1.84 1.59
C LYS A 12 4.14 1.28 0.23
N ILE A 13 4.25 2.12 -0.79
CA ILE A 13 4.11 1.73 -2.19
C ILE A 13 5.45 1.95 -2.88
N ASP A 14 5.89 0.96 -3.64
CA ASP A 14 7.03 1.11 -4.52
C ASP A 14 6.62 1.88 -5.77
N MET A 15 7.01 3.15 -5.85
CA MET A 15 6.68 4.03 -6.96
C MET A 15 7.38 3.61 -8.27
N ALA A 16 8.50 2.88 -8.19
CA ALA A 16 9.14 2.31 -9.38
C ALA A 16 8.24 1.23 -10.01
N GLU A 17 7.61 0.39 -9.19
CA GLU A 17 6.65 -0.60 -9.66
C GLU A 17 5.36 0.05 -10.21
N VAL A 18 4.93 1.17 -9.65
CA VAL A 18 3.84 1.97 -10.24
C VAL A 18 4.22 2.47 -11.63
N THR A 19 5.42 3.03 -11.78
CA THR A 19 5.95 3.50 -13.08
C THR A 19 6.01 2.36 -14.11
N ASN A 20 6.47 1.19 -13.69
CA ASN A 20 6.51 -0.01 -14.54
C ASN A 20 5.09 -0.43 -14.97
N ALA A 21 4.12 -0.41 -14.06
CA ALA A 21 2.74 -0.73 -14.37
C ALA A 21 2.12 0.27 -15.36
N VAL A 22 2.37 1.57 -15.19
CA VAL A 22 1.94 2.63 -16.11
C VAL A 22 2.53 2.42 -17.50
N THR A 23 3.84 2.16 -17.58
CA THR A 23 4.53 1.90 -18.86
C THR A 23 3.94 0.69 -19.58
N GLN A 24 3.67 -0.40 -18.86
CA GLN A 24 3.07 -1.60 -19.44
C GLN A 24 1.61 -1.36 -19.87
N THR A 25 0.86 -0.55 -19.12
CA THR A 25 -0.50 -0.16 -19.48
C THR A 25 -0.52 0.63 -20.79
N LEU A 26 0.35 1.65 -20.91
CA LEU A 26 0.46 2.46 -22.12
C LEU A 26 0.90 1.61 -23.32
N LYS A 27 1.82 0.67 -23.13
CA LYS A 27 2.23 -0.25 -24.18
C LYS A 27 1.07 -1.12 -24.65
N GLU A 28 0.29 -1.69 -23.73
CA GLU A 28 -0.88 -2.50 -24.08
C GLU A 28 -1.94 -1.67 -24.83
N ILE A 29 -2.26 -0.46 -24.35
CA ILE A 29 -3.20 0.45 -24.99
C ILE A 29 -2.77 0.77 -26.42
N SER A 30 -1.47 1.02 -26.65
CA SER A 30 -0.94 1.34 -27.99
C SER A 30 -1.07 0.19 -28.99
N GLN A 31 -1.18 -1.04 -28.52
CA GLN A 31 -1.28 -2.24 -29.34
C GLN A 31 -2.73 -2.73 -29.55
N ARG A 32 -3.66 -2.27 -28.72
CA ARG A 32 -5.06 -2.69 -28.78
C ARG A 32 -5.81 -1.97 -29.90
N PHE A 33 -6.55 -2.74 -30.69
CA PHE A 33 -7.34 -2.21 -31.79
C PHE A 33 -8.45 -1.24 -31.34
N ASP A 34 -9.08 -1.52 -30.18
CA ASP A 34 -10.13 -0.68 -29.59
C ASP A 34 -9.65 0.69 -29.09
N PHE A 35 -8.33 0.87 -28.98
CA PHE A 35 -7.68 2.14 -28.65
C PHE A 35 -7.01 2.84 -29.82
N LYS A 36 -7.19 2.32 -31.04
CA LYS A 36 -6.61 2.94 -32.23
C LYS A 36 -7.17 4.35 -32.44
N GLY A 37 -6.28 5.35 -32.48
CA GLY A 37 -6.67 6.75 -32.59
C GLY A 37 -7.21 7.37 -31.30
N SER A 38 -7.21 6.64 -30.18
CA SER A 38 -7.61 7.15 -28.87
C SER A 38 -6.59 8.16 -28.32
N LYS A 39 -7.11 9.17 -27.63
CA LYS A 39 -6.31 10.15 -26.87
C LYS A 39 -5.99 9.69 -25.45
N SER A 40 -6.10 8.39 -25.18
CA SER A 40 -5.83 7.83 -23.85
C SER A 40 -4.37 8.02 -23.45
N ALA A 41 -4.16 8.58 -22.27
CA ALA A 41 -2.84 8.84 -21.70
C ALA A 41 -2.86 8.72 -20.18
N ILE A 42 -1.71 8.38 -19.60
CA ILE A 42 -1.50 8.36 -18.17
C ILE A 42 -0.26 9.20 -17.87
N THR A 43 -0.41 10.22 -17.03
CA THR A 43 0.68 11.06 -16.55
C THR A 43 0.89 10.76 -15.06
N GLN A 44 2.13 10.45 -14.68
CA GLN A 44 2.49 10.21 -13.30
C GLN A 44 2.97 11.50 -12.66
N GLU A 45 2.32 11.91 -11.60
CA GLU A 45 2.76 12.95 -10.68
C GLU A 45 3.40 12.30 -9.43
N LYS A 46 3.87 13.10 -8.47
CA LYS A 46 4.55 12.59 -7.28
C LYS A 46 3.77 11.49 -6.55
N ASP A 47 2.51 11.76 -6.22
CA ASP A 47 1.65 10.84 -5.45
C ASP A 47 0.30 10.63 -6.15
N ALA A 48 0.25 10.79 -7.47
CA ALA A 48 -0.97 10.64 -8.24
C ALA A 48 -0.71 10.22 -9.68
N LEU A 49 -1.73 9.64 -10.29
CA LEU A 49 -1.82 9.39 -11.73
C LEU A 49 -2.95 10.22 -12.30
N ILE A 50 -2.69 10.93 -13.36
CA ILE A 50 -3.72 11.63 -14.14
C ILE A 50 -4.00 10.80 -15.39
N ILE A 51 -5.20 10.27 -15.46
CA ILE A 51 -5.65 9.43 -16.57
C ILE A 51 -6.59 10.25 -17.43
N VAL A 52 -6.30 10.33 -18.72
CA VAL A 52 -7.12 11.01 -19.72
C VAL A 52 -7.57 9.98 -20.74
N SER A 53 -8.81 10.07 -21.20
CA SER A 53 -9.32 9.21 -22.26
C SER A 53 -10.42 9.91 -23.08
N ASP A 54 -10.85 9.30 -24.18
CA ASP A 54 -11.84 9.89 -25.08
C ASP A 54 -13.23 10.05 -24.43
N ASP A 55 -13.62 9.07 -23.62
CA ASP A 55 -14.90 9.02 -22.91
C ASP A 55 -14.81 8.18 -21.62
N ASP A 56 -15.88 8.16 -20.85
CA ASP A 56 -15.95 7.43 -19.58
C ASP A 56 -15.76 5.93 -19.76
N TYR A 57 -16.24 5.35 -20.85
CA TYR A 57 -16.12 3.93 -21.13
C TYR A 57 -14.67 3.54 -21.39
N LYS A 58 -13.97 4.28 -22.24
CA LYS A 58 -12.54 4.06 -22.50
C LYS A 58 -11.68 4.37 -21.26
N LEU A 59 -12.03 5.40 -20.51
CA LEU A 59 -11.36 5.72 -19.25
C LEU A 59 -11.42 4.54 -18.28
N LYS A 60 -12.60 3.94 -18.11
CA LYS A 60 -12.77 2.75 -17.29
C LYS A 60 -11.93 1.58 -17.80
N SER A 61 -11.88 1.36 -19.11
CA SER A 61 -11.05 0.32 -19.72
C SER A 61 -9.56 0.53 -19.45
N VAL A 62 -9.07 1.77 -19.51
CA VAL A 62 -7.68 2.11 -19.13
C VAL A 62 -7.41 1.80 -17.67
N ILE A 63 -8.33 2.16 -16.79
CA ILE A 63 -8.21 1.89 -15.35
C ILE A 63 -8.18 0.39 -15.07
N ASP A 64 -9.02 -0.40 -15.71
CA ASP A 64 -9.05 -1.86 -15.54
C ASP A 64 -7.72 -2.51 -15.96
N ILE A 65 -7.15 -2.07 -17.08
CA ILE A 65 -5.83 -2.52 -17.53
C ILE A 65 -4.75 -2.12 -16.52
N LEU A 66 -4.76 -0.86 -16.09
CA LEU A 66 -3.80 -0.34 -15.11
C LEU A 66 -3.86 -1.11 -13.78
N GLN A 67 -5.06 -1.36 -13.26
CA GLN A 67 -5.24 -2.14 -12.04
C GLN A 67 -4.66 -3.55 -12.18
N GLY A 68 -4.91 -4.21 -13.31
CA GLY A 68 -4.33 -5.53 -13.59
C GLY A 68 -2.81 -5.52 -13.61
N LYS A 69 -2.19 -4.46 -14.15
CA LYS A 69 -0.72 -4.32 -14.15
C LYS A 69 -0.18 -4.02 -12.75
N LEU A 70 -0.86 -3.15 -11.99
CA LEU A 70 -0.49 -2.83 -10.61
C LEU A 70 -0.51 -4.08 -9.72
N VAL A 71 -1.58 -4.87 -9.79
CA VAL A 71 -1.70 -6.14 -9.04
C VAL A 71 -0.56 -7.10 -9.41
N LYS A 72 -0.27 -7.29 -10.70
CA LYS A 72 0.85 -8.14 -11.16
C LYS A 72 2.21 -7.67 -10.67
N ARG A 73 2.36 -6.39 -10.39
CA ARG A 73 3.58 -5.77 -9.85
C ARG A 73 3.60 -5.70 -8.32
N GLY A 74 2.61 -6.29 -7.64
CA GLY A 74 2.54 -6.29 -6.19
C GLY A 74 2.19 -4.93 -5.58
N VAL A 75 1.65 -4.00 -6.37
CA VAL A 75 1.18 -2.71 -5.87
C VAL A 75 -0.23 -2.86 -5.31
N PRO A 76 -0.46 -2.58 -4.02
CA PRO A 76 -1.77 -2.73 -3.40
C PRO A 76 -2.76 -1.70 -3.94
N THR A 77 -3.84 -2.18 -4.54
CA THR A 77 -4.91 -1.32 -5.09
C THR A 77 -5.74 -0.62 -4.02
N LYS A 78 -5.73 -1.10 -2.79
CA LYS A 78 -6.39 -0.46 -1.64
C LYS A 78 -5.85 0.94 -1.32
N ASN A 79 -4.60 1.21 -1.69
CA ASN A 79 -3.95 2.51 -1.50
C ASN A 79 -4.26 3.51 -2.63
N LEU A 80 -5.10 3.13 -3.58
CA LEU A 80 -5.51 4.00 -4.68
C LEU A 80 -6.87 4.63 -4.38
N SER A 81 -6.93 5.95 -4.47
CA SER A 81 -8.17 6.71 -4.32
C SER A 81 -8.53 7.37 -5.66
N TYR A 82 -9.68 7.01 -6.19
CA TYR A 82 -10.18 7.50 -7.46
C TYR A 82 -11.00 8.78 -7.26
N GLY A 83 -10.54 9.87 -7.86
CA GLY A 83 -11.26 11.14 -7.87
C GLY A 83 -12.47 11.11 -8.82
N LYS A 84 -13.14 12.23 -8.94
CA LYS A 84 -14.24 12.38 -9.89
C LYS A 84 -13.73 12.41 -11.33
N VAL A 85 -14.53 11.89 -12.25
CA VAL A 85 -14.30 12.07 -13.67
C VAL A 85 -14.71 13.49 -14.05
N GLU A 86 -13.81 14.21 -14.72
CA GLU A 86 -13.99 15.60 -15.12
C GLU A 86 -13.82 15.74 -16.62
N PRO A 87 -14.58 16.63 -17.28
CA PRO A 87 -14.32 16.99 -18.67
C PRO A 87 -12.91 17.59 -18.82
N ALA A 88 -12.25 17.28 -19.92
CA ALA A 88 -10.93 17.80 -20.26
C ALA A 88 -10.91 18.39 -21.67
N LEU A 89 -9.81 19.01 -22.03
CA LEU A 89 -9.65 19.67 -23.33
C LEU A 89 -9.84 18.69 -24.50
N GLY A 90 -10.45 19.17 -25.58
CA GLY A 90 -10.62 18.40 -26.81
C GLY A 90 -11.71 17.33 -26.73
N GLY A 91 -12.70 17.52 -25.86
CA GLY A 91 -13.82 16.57 -25.71
C GLY A 91 -13.43 15.28 -24.98
N THR A 92 -12.28 15.26 -24.31
CA THR A 92 -11.81 14.13 -23.48
C THR A 92 -12.32 14.24 -22.06
N VAL A 93 -12.13 13.16 -21.28
CA VAL A 93 -12.37 13.13 -19.84
C VAL A 93 -11.08 12.79 -19.10
N ARG A 94 -10.96 13.26 -17.87
CA ARG A 94 -9.82 12.95 -17.02
C ARG A 94 -10.26 12.50 -15.64
N GLN A 95 -9.44 11.68 -15.01
CA GLN A 95 -9.61 11.28 -13.63
C GLN A 95 -8.26 11.27 -12.93
N LYS A 96 -8.22 11.84 -11.73
CA LYS A 96 -7.06 11.78 -10.86
C LYS A 96 -7.16 10.56 -9.95
N VAL A 97 -6.13 9.75 -9.92
CA VAL A 97 -5.97 8.62 -8.99
C VAL A 97 -4.86 8.97 -8.03
N THR A 98 -5.21 9.20 -6.78
CA THR A 98 -4.23 9.52 -5.72
C THR A 98 -3.67 8.22 -5.14
N ILE A 99 -2.36 8.18 -4.95
CA ILE A 99 -1.63 7.05 -4.37
C ILE A 99 -1.31 7.40 -2.92
N GLN A 100 -1.92 6.68 -1.98
CA GLN A 100 -1.70 6.89 -0.56
C GLN A 100 -0.37 6.28 -0.13
N GLN A 101 0.58 7.13 0.24
CA GLN A 101 1.85 6.77 0.85
C GLN A 101 1.79 7.01 2.36
N GLY A 102 2.30 6.05 3.13
CA GLY A 102 2.25 6.11 4.58
C GLY A 102 0.85 5.86 5.15
N ILE A 103 0.75 5.80 6.46
CA ILE A 103 -0.52 5.66 7.18
C ILE A 103 -1.03 7.05 7.56
N PRO A 104 -2.18 7.52 7.03
CA PRO A 104 -2.77 8.78 7.46
C PRO A 104 -3.06 8.77 8.96
N THR A 105 -2.99 9.92 9.61
CA THR A 105 -3.19 10.04 11.06
C THR A 105 -4.52 9.44 11.53
N GLU A 106 -5.58 9.59 10.74
CA GLU A 106 -6.89 9.01 11.05
C GLU A 106 -6.84 7.49 11.07
N LYS A 107 -6.23 6.89 10.05
CA LYS A 107 -6.03 5.44 9.97
C LYS A 107 -5.08 4.92 11.04
N ALA A 108 -4.04 5.66 11.36
CA ALA A 108 -3.14 5.34 12.48
C ALA A 108 -3.89 5.28 13.82
N LYS A 109 -4.82 6.21 14.06
CA LYS A 109 -5.70 6.19 15.24
C LYS A 109 -6.63 4.97 15.25
N GLU A 110 -7.19 4.58 14.10
CA GLU A 110 -8.00 3.37 13.97
C GLU A 110 -7.19 2.11 14.30
N VAL A 111 -5.95 2.02 13.81
CA VAL A 111 -5.02 0.91 14.12
C VAL A 111 -4.71 0.85 15.61
N VAL A 112 -4.34 1.98 16.21
CA VAL A 112 -4.05 2.06 17.66
C VAL A 112 -5.28 1.69 18.48
N LYS A 113 -6.47 2.18 18.10
CA LYS A 113 -7.73 1.84 18.76
C LYS A 113 -8.01 0.35 18.69
N ALA A 114 -7.85 -0.28 17.53
CA ALA A 114 -8.05 -1.72 17.34
C ALA A 114 -7.13 -2.55 18.28
N ILE A 115 -5.88 -2.11 18.44
CA ILE A 115 -4.92 -2.75 19.34
C ILE A 115 -5.34 -2.59 20.80
N LYS A 116 -5.77 -1.39 21.21
CA LYS A 116 -6.25 -1.11 22.57
C LYS A 116 -7.51 -1.90 22.91
N ASP A 117 -8.47 -1.97 21.98
CA ASP A 117 -9.73 -2.68 22.17
C ASP A 117 -9.53 -4.19 22.36
N ALA A 118 -8.46 -4.73 21.78
CA ALA A 118 -8.08 -6.13 21.95
C ALA A 118 -7.48 -6.45 23.32
N LYS A 119 -7.21 -5.41 24.15
CA LYS A 119 -6.66 -5.55 25.53
C LYS A 119 -5.38 -6.38 25.62
N MET A 120 -4.57 -6.37 24.57
CA MET A 120 -3.28 -7.04 24.54
C MET A 120 -2.23 -6.28 25.37
N LYS A 121 -1.25 -6.99 25.92
CA LYS A 121 -0.16 -6.41 26.75
C LYS A 121 0.93 -5.77 25.88
N VAL A 122 0.52 -4.83 25.03
CA VAL A 122 1.39 -4.10 24.10
C VAL A 122 1.11 -2.59 24.18
N GLN A 123 2.08 -1.81 23.76
CA GLN A 123 1.95 -0.37 23.59
C GLN A 123 1.98 -0.05 22.10
N ALA A 124 1.10 0.84 21.64
CA ALA A 124 1.07 1.32 20.29
C ALA A 124 1.20 2.84 20.28
N SER A 125 2.13 3.35 19.49
CA SER A 125 2.39 4.79 19.35
C SER A 125 2.44 5.19 17.87
N ILE A 126 1.83 6.33 17.57
CA ILE A 126 1.87 6.90 16.21
C ILE A 126 3.19 7.66 16.06
N GLN A 127 3.96 7.33 15.03
CA GLN A 127 5.22 7.99 14.70
C GLN A 127 5.18 8.43 13.24
N ALA A 128 4.93 9.71 13.01
CA ALA A 128 4.76 10.28 11.66
C ALA A 128 3.71 9.53 10.84
N ASP A 129 4.11 8.80 9.83
CA ASP A 129 3.27 8.03 8.89
C ASP A 129 3.24 6.53 9.18
N GLN A 130 3.64 6.11 10.38
CA GLN A 130 3.69 4.71 10.83
C GLN A 130 3.20 4.55 12.27
N VAL A 131 2.92 3.31 12.66
CA VAL A 131 2.57 2.96 14.04
C VAL A 131 3.61 2.00 14.58
N ARG A 132 4.26 2.37 15.69
CA ARG A 132 5.17 1.48 16.40
C ARG A 132 4.41 0.72 17.47
N VAL A 133 4.56 -0.59 17.47
CA VAL A 133 4.01 -1.48 18.48
C VAL A 133 5.15 -2.12 19.25
N SER A 134 5.10 -2.04 20.60
CA SER A 134 6.08 -2.63 21.47
C SER A 134 5.44 -3.44 22.58
N GLY A 135 6.15 -4.46 23.08
CA GLY A 135 5.68 -5.33 24.13
C GLY A 135 6.77 -6.26 24.67
N LYS A 136 6.55 -6.78 25.86
CA LYS A 136 7.51 -7.69 26.51
C LYS A 136 7.56 -9.07 25.86
N ASN A 137 6.41 -9.58 25.43
CA ASN A 137 6.26 -10.92 24.89
C ASN A 137 6.18 -10.90 23.37
N ARG A 138 6.93 -11.78 22.74
CA ARG A 138 6.89 -11.96 21.29
C ARG A 138 5.52 -12.43 20.79
N ASP A 139 4.88 -13.32 21.56
CA ASP A 139 3.55 -13.87 21.21
C ASP A 139 2.47 -12.79 21.19
N ASP A 140 2.53 -11.82 22.11
CA ASP A 140 1.61 -10.68 22.11
C ASP A 140 1.76 -9.84 20.84
N LEU A 141 3.00 -9.65 20.37
CA LEU A 141 3.27 -8.93 19.11
C LEU A 141 2.77 -9.70 17.89
N GLN A 142 2.95 -11.02 17.85
CA GLN A 142 2.42 -11.86 16.76
C GLN A 142 0.88 -11.84 16.74
N ALA A 143 0.25 -11.84 17.91
CA ALA A 143 -1.20 -11.73 18.03
C ALA A 143 -1.72 -10.39 17.49
N VAL A 144 -0.98 -9.29 17.71
CA VAL A 144 -1.31 -7.97 17.13
C VAL A 144 -1.22 -7.99 15.60
N ILE A 145 -0.16 -8.59 15.05
CA ILE A 145 0.00 -8.73 13.60
C ILE A 145 -1.18 -9.50 13.01
N ALA A 146 -1.56 -10.63 13.61
CA ALA A 146 -2.72 -11.43 13.18
C ALA A 146 -4.03 -10.64 13.25
N LEU A 147 -4.24 -9.88 14.34
CA LEU A 147 -5.40 -9.01 14.50
C LEU A 147 -5.49 -7.96 13.39
N LEU A 148 -4.39 -7.26 13.10
CA LEU A 148 -4.35 -6.20 12.09
C LEU A 148 -4.50 -6.74 10.66
N LYS A 149 -3.94 -7.92 10.37
CA LYS A 149 -4.13 -8.60 9.09
C LYS A 149 -5.60 -9.02 8.87
N GLY A 150 -6.31 -9.35 9.92
CA GLY A 150 -7.72 -9.75 9.86
C GLY A 150 -8.71 -8.59 9.74
N LYS A 151 -8.25 -7.34 9.89
CA LYS A 151 -9.09 -6.14 9.78
C LYS A 151 -8.79 -5.37 8.51
N ASP A 152 -9.82 -4.80 7.90
CA ASP A 152 -9.68 -3.90 6.76
C ASP A 152 -9.71 -2.44 7.22
N PHE A 153 -8.60 -1.74 7.02
CA PHE A 153 -8.45 -0.32 7.33
C PHE A 153 -8.57 0.57 6.08
N GLY A 154 -8.89 -0.02 4.92
CA GLY A 154 -8.95 0.68 3.64
C GLY A 154 -7.59 1.02 3.04
N ILE A 155 -6.51 0.59 3.65
CA ILE A 155 -5.12 0.66 3.16
C ILE A 155 -4.41 -0.66 3.42
N GLU A 156 -3.39 -0.95 2.63
CA GLU A 156 -2.53 -2.10 2.88
C GLU A 156 -1.57 -1.82 4.02
N LEU A 157 -1.53 -2.71 5.02
CA LEU A 157 -0.61 -2.64 6.13
C LEU A 157 0.53 -3.62 5.94
N GLN A 158 1.75 -3.15 6.19
CA GLN A 158 2.98 -3.94 6.16
C GLN A 158 3.63 -3.89 7.54
N PHE A 159 4.28 -4.97 7.93
CA PHE A 159 4.92 -5.12 9.23
C PHE A 159 6.42 -5.25 9.02
N THR A 160 7.18 -4.29 9.54
CA THR A 160 8.61 -4.18 9.31
C THR A 160 9.38 -3.88 10.59
N ASN A 161 10.71 -3.83 10.50
CA ASN A 161 11.59 -3.39 11.57
C ASN A 161 11.36 -4.16 12.89
N TYR A 162 11.14 -5.48 12.79
CA TYR A 162 10.98 -6.33 13.96
C TYR A 162 12.27 -6.35 14.75
N ARG A 163 12.20 -5.90 15.99
CA ARG A 163 13.31 -5.92 16.95
C ARG A 163 12.96 -6.87 18.06
N SER A 164 13.80 -7.88 18.28
CA SER A 164 13.73 -8.77 19.43
C SER A 164 14.98 -8.57 20.25
N THR A 165 14.82 -8.20 21.50
CA THR A 165 15.93 -8.13 22.45
C THR A 165 16.16 -9.52 23.03
N TYR A 166 16.66 -10.45 22.22
CA TYR A 166 17.33 -11.61 22.77
C TYR A 166 18.79 -11.21 23.03
N SER A 167 19.08 -10.90 24.30
CA SER A 167 20.43 -10.67 24.77
C SER A 167 21.18 -12.01 24.81
N ALA A 168 21.85 -12.35 23.72
CA ALA A 168 23.00 -13.22 23.71
C ALA A 168 23.77 -13.08 22.38
N GLY A 169 24.72 -12.19 22.31
CA GLY A 169 26.03 -12.42 21.67
C GLY A 169 26.07 -12.58 20.14
N PHE A 170 25.15 -12.00 19.34
CA PHE A 170 25.33 -11.96 17.87
C PHE A 170 25.11 -10.56 17.30
N PRO A 171 25.93 -10.14 16.31
CA PRO A 171 25.86 -8.82 15.73
C PRO A 171 24.54 -8.63 14.94
N THR A 172 23.98 -7.45 15.09
CA THR A 172 22.78 -6.98 14.40
C THR A 172 22.88 -7.17 12.87
N ARG A 173 22.35 -8.27 12.37
CA ARG A 173 21.99 -8.36 10.95
C ARG A 173 20.58 -7.86 10.79
N HIS A 174 20.40 -6.87 9.95
CA HIS A 174 19.12 -6.46 9.42
C HIS A 174 18.53 -7.63 8.62
N PHE A 175 17.71 -8.44 9.28
CA PHE A 175 17.03 -9.55 8.62
C PHE A 175 15.69 -9.04 8.13
N VAL A 176 15.66 -8.65 6.87
CA VAL A 176 14.42 -8.50 6.12
C VAL A 176 14.00 -9.92 5.74
N LEU A 177 13.01 -10.47 6.43
CA LEU A 177 12.42 -11.74 6.03
C LEU A 177 11.64 -11.53 4.72
N PRO A 178 12.00 -12.22 3.64
CA PRO A 178 11.15 -12.24 2.46
C PRO A 178 9.83 -12.95 2.83
N PHE A 179 8.74 -12.38 2.36
CA PHE A 179 7.35 -12.78 2.61
C PHE A 179 7.01 -14.24 2.22
N SER A 180 7.93 -14.95 1.53
CA SER A 180 7.68 -16.27 0.91
C SER A 180 7.86 -17.48 1.82
N LEU A 181 8.21 -17.33 3.11
CA LEU A 181 8.48 -18.47 3.99
C LEU A 181 7.46 -18.68 5.13
N LEU A 182 6.28 -18.05 5.06
CA LEU A 182 5.22 -18.22 6.07
C LEU A 182 3.94 -18.88 5.53
N THR A 183 4.02 -19.53 4.37
CA THR A 183 2.92 -20.36 3.87
C THR A 183 3.43 -21.78 3.67
N ASP A 184 3.54 -22.56 4.73
CA ASP A 184 3.38 -24.01 4.69
C ASP A 184 2.97 -24.50 6.08
N GLU A 185 1.81 -25.17 6.06
CA GLU A 185 1.02 -25.86 7.08
C GLU A 185 0.00 -25.04 7.84
#